data_5a5c723b97d9a0df3b41267041dc6412
#
_entry.id   5a5c723b97d9a0df3b41267041dc6412
#
_cell.length_a   1.000
_cell.length_b   1.000
_cell.length_c   1.000
_cell.angle_alpha   90.00
_cell.angle_beta   90.00
_cell.angle_gamma   90.00
#
_symmetry.space_group_name_H-M   'P 1'
#
loop_
_entity.id
_entity.type
_entity.pdbx_description
1 polymer ?
#
loop_
_entity_poly.entity_id
_entity_poly.type
_entity_poly.pdbx_seq_one_letter_code
_entity_poly.pdbx_strand_id
1 'polypeptide(L)'
;MSSNAKPVARSAAITGGGGGLGRDIALGLAEKGYAVFGTAMTETEIQDLNKTSRGRVSLRLCDITQEQDVKAWADSVSAALGNGRGLDLLISNAGILTPGPLEVLPLDALRREFDVNVFGAVSVVNAFLPALRKARGRIVQVSTWTARLPLPFNGPSGASKAAMEVLATVYRAELKNFGIDVVIAAAGNMRTGGPAKTAAALSRVAERMTPEQRKLYGQTFGAFTTALNGMQDSGLDSASAAQRVIELAERVPAPSIGPVGADADEILQLVREKSDAELDALRLQLAGLGEASFATPPRRSQS
;
A
#
# COMPACT_ATOMS: atom_id res chain seq x y z
N MET A 1 -13.74 23.22 41.10
CA MET A 1 -13.10 23.87 39.92
C MET A 1 -12.83 22.77 38.90
N SER A 2 -13.76 22.64 37.95
CA SER A 2 -13.61 21.63 36.87
C SER A 2 -12.60 22.16 35.87
N SER A 3 -11.43 21.55 35.80
CA SER A 3 -10.40 21.91 34.82
C SER A 3 -10.91 21.50 33.43
N ASN A 4 -11.28 22.47 32.63
CA ASN A 4 -11.61 22.33 31.20
C ASN A 4 -10.32 22.09 30.42
N ALA A 5 -9.63 20.99 30.70
CA ALA A 5 -8.50 20.56 29.87
C ALA A 5 -9.06 20.19 28.49
N LYS A 6 -8.68 20.93 27.44
CA LYS A 6 -8.99 20.56 26.06
C LYS A 6 -8.59 19.10 25.86
N PRO A 7 -9.44 18.27 25.24
CA PRO A 7 -9.08 16.90 24.97
C PRO A 7 -7.78 16.90 24.17
N VAL A 8 -6.83 16.11 24.64
CA VAL A 8 -5.52 16.00 23.99
C VAL A 8 -5.74 15.40 22.60
N ALA A 9 -5.32 16.11 21.56
CA ALA A 9 -5.46 15.65 20.17
C ALA A 9 -4.81 14.28 19.98
N ARG A 10 -5.51 13.34 19.35
CA ARG A 10 -4.94 12.06 18.92
C ARG A 10 -3.80 12.31 17.94
N SER A 11 -2.89 11.36 17.83
CA SER A 11 -1.69 11.47 16.99
C SER A 11 -1.64 10.37 15.93
N ALA A 12 -1.16 10.71 14.75
CA ALA A 12 -0.99 9.76 13.66
C ALA A 12 0.36 9.97 12.96
N ALA A 13 1.02 8.86 12.63
CA ALA A 13 2.18 8.84 11.75
C ALA A 13 1.83 8.11 10.45
N ILE A 14 2.27 8.61 9.28
CA ILE A 14 1.96 8.04 7.98
C ILE A 14 3.18 8.03 7.07
N THR A 15 3.49 6.89 6.46
CA THR A 15 4.51 6.81 5.41
C THR A 15 3.95 7.19 4.04
N GLY A 16 4.74 7.93 3.25
CA GLY A 16 4.31 8.39 1.92
C GLY A 16 3.18 9.42 1.99
N GLY A 17 3.15 10.24 3.03
CA GLY A 17 2.13 11.28 3.24
C GLY A 17 2.21 12.45 2.26
N GLY A 18 3.28 12.54 1.45
CA GLY A 18 3.47 13.63 0.49
C GLY A 18 2.63 13.52 -0.79
N GLY A 19 2.10 12.34 -1.12
CA GLY A 19 1.37 12.15 -2.38
C GLY A 19 0.32 11.05 -2.38
N GLY A 20 -0.53 11.06 -3.39
CA GLY A 20 -1.54 10.04 -3.64
C GLY A 20 -2.44 9.76 -2.43
N LEU A 21 -2.73 8.48 -2.20
CA LEU A 21 -3.57 8.05 -1.09
C LEU A 21 -3.05 8.53 0.28
N GLY A 22 -1.73 8.49 0.50
CA GLY A 22 -1.13 8.92 1.77
C GLY A 22 -1.39 10.39 2.08
N ARG A 23 -1.32 11.26 1.06
CA ARG A 23 -1.64 12.68 1.19
C ARG A 23 -3.09 12.90 1.66
N ASP A 24 -4.03 12.21 1.03
CA ASP A 24 -5.44 12.37 1.35
C ASP A 24 -5.80 11.77 2.72
N ILE A 25 -5.15 10.67 3.11
CA ILE A 25 -5.26 10.14 4.48
C ILE A 25 -4.72 11.16 5.50
N ALA A 26 -3.55 11.77 5.23
CA ALA A 26 -2.96 12.76 6.13
C ALA A 26 -3.86 13.99 6.30
N LEU A 27 -4.44 14.49 5.22
CA LEU A 27 -5.40 15.61 5.25
C LEU A 27 -6.68 15.24 6.01
N GLY A 28 -7.28 14.09 5.71
CA GLY A 28 -8.49 13.62 6.37
C GLY A 28 -8.31 13.40 7.88
N LEU A 29 -7.17 12.86 8.31
CA LEU A 29 -6.84 12.73 9.73
C LEU A 29 -6.64 14.11 10.40
N ALA A 30 -5.98 15.05 9.72
CA ALA A 30 -5.79 16.41 10.24
C ALA A 30 -7.14 17.17 10.37
N GLU A 31 -8.08 16.94 9.46
CA GLU A 31 -9.45 17.48 9.56
C GLU A 31 -10.22 16.90 10.74
N LYS A 32 -9.97 15.65 11.09
CA LYS A 32 -10.53 14.99 12.28
C LYS A 32 -9.83 15.42 13.59
N GLY A 33 -8.85 16.32 13.52
CA GLY A 33 -8.16 16.85 14.69
C GLY A 33 -6.98 16.02 15.19
N TYR A 34 -6.43 15.12 14.36
CA TYR A 34 -5.18 14.44 14.70
C TYR A 34 -3.98 15.38 14.53
N ALA A 35 -2.99 15.25 15.40
CA ALA A 35 -1.64 15.71 15.12
C ALA A 35 -1.00 14.72 14.14
N VAL A 36 -0.78 15.12 12.89
CA VAL A 36 -0.34 14.22 11.82
C VAL A 36 1.13 14.46 11.47
N PHE A 37 1.91 13.39 11.50
CA PHE A 37 3.32 13.33 11.14
C PHE A 37 3.49 12.39 9.95
N GLY A 38 4.19 12.82 8.90
CA GLY A 38 4.34 11.96 7.73
C GLY A 38 5.71 12.03 7.11
N THR A 39 5.93 11.13 6.15
CA THR A 39 7.14 11.14 5.30
C THR A 39 6.82 11.58 3.89
N ALA A 40 7.81 12.21 3.24
CA ALA A 40 7.79 12.58 1.84
C ALA A 40 9.14 12.24 1.20
N MET A 41 9.17 12.15 -0.12
CA MET A 41 10.39 11.90 -0.89
C MET A 41 11.04 13.18 -1.44
N THR A 42 10.31 14.29 -1.45
CA THR A 42 10.79 15.56 -1.99
C THR A 42 10.36 16.75 -1.12
N GLU A 43 11.17 17.81 -1.14
CA GLU A 43 10.83 19.08 -0.51
C GLU A 43 9.56 19.72 -1.11
N THR A 44 9.34 19.52 -2.41
CA THR A 44 8.13 20.00 -3.08
C THR A 44 6.86 19.40 -2.49
N GLU A 45 6.85 18.09 -2.21
CA GLU A 45 5.74 17.42 -1.53
C GLU A 45 5.49 18.02 -0.12
N ILE A 46 6.56 18.31 0.61
CA ILE A 46 6.47 18.92 1.95
C ILE A 46 5.84 20.30 1.87
N GLN A 47 6.34 21.16 0.97
CA GLN A 47 5.86 22.52 0.81
C GLN A 47 4.39 22.57 0.36
N ASP A 48 4.02 21.72 -0.63
CA ASP A 48 2.64 21.63 -1.12
C ASP A 48 1.66 21.19 -0.03
N LEU A 49 2.00 20.13 0.70
CA LEU A 49 1.11 19.64 1.75
C LEU A 49 1.06 20.58 2.96
N ASN A 50 2.16 21.22 3.32
CA ASN A 50 2.17 22.23 4.38
C ASN A 50 1.21 23.39 4.05
N LYS A 51 1.27 23.90 2.81
CA LYS A 51 0.35 24.93 2.32
C LYS A 51 -1.10 24.46 2.33
N THR A 52 -1.38 23.27 1.78
CA THR A 52 -2.72 22.71 1.66
C THR A 52 -3.33 22.42 3.02
N SER A 53 -2.54 21.86 3.95
CA SER A 53 -3.00 21.54 5.31
C SER A 53 -3.05 22.76 6.24
N ARG A 54 -2.57 23.92 5.79
CA ARG A 54 -2.38 25.12 6.63
C ARG A 54 -1.52 24.82 7.87
N GLY A 55 -0.45 24.06 7.71
CA GLY A 55 0.46 23.66 8.78
C GLY A 55 -0.07 22.59 9.74
N ARG A 56 -1.20 21.93 9.43
CA ARG A 56 -1.77 20.88 10.30
C ARG A 56 -1.12 19.51 10.13
N VAL A 57 -0.36 19.31 9.04
CA VAL A 57 0.38 18.08 8.75
C VAL A 57 1.87 18.42 8.73
N SER A 58 2.66 17.71 9.52
CA SER A 58 4.12 17.85 9.56
C SER A 58 4.77 16.73 8.76
N LEU A 59 5.36 17.05 7.62
CA LEU A 59 6.12 16.09 6.81
C LEU A 59 7.62 16.25 7.03
N ARG A 60 8.34 15.13 6.83
CA ARG A 60 9.81 15.07 6.83
C ARG A 60 10.28 14.27 5.61
N LEU A 61 11.44 14.67 5.03
CA LEU A 61 12.14 13.81 4.10
C LEU A 61 12.57 12.53 4.81
N CYS A 62 12.20 11.39 4.24
CA CYS A 62 12.55 10.08 4.77
C CYS A 62 12.39 9.02 3.68
N ASP A 63 13.50 8.39 3.31
CA ASP A 63 13.48 7.16 2.55
C ASP A 63 13.35 5.99 3.53
N ILE A 64 12.22 5.30 3.52
CA ILE A 64 11.94 4.20 4.46
C ILE A 64 12.85 2.99 4.28
N THR A 65 13.62 2.91 3.19
CA THR A 65 14.65 1.88 2.98
C THR A 65 15.93 2.17 3.76
N GLN A 66 16.06 3.39 4.33
CA GLN A 66 17.20 3.81 5.13
C GLN A 66 16.82 3.80 6.60
N GLU A 67 17.34 2.84 7.36
CA GLU A 67 17.02 2.69 8.80
C GLU A 67 17.32 3.95 9.62
N GLN A 68 18.37 4.69 9.23
CA GLN A 68 18.75 5.94 9.90
C GLN A 68 17.70 7.04 9.71
N ASP A 69 17.12 7.16 8.51
CA ASP A 69 16.05 8.11 8.23
C ASP A 69 14.79 7.77 9.01
N VAL A 70 14.42 6.49 9.02
CA VAL A 70 13.27 5.97 9.76
C VAL A 70 13.42 6.24 11.25
N LYS A 71 14.61 5.93 11.82
CA LYS A 71 14.89 6.21 13.23
C LYS A 71 14.81 7.71 13.55
N ALA A 72 15.44 8.55 12.73
CA ALA A 72 15.42 9.99 12.92
C ALA A 72 14.00 10.56 12.82
N TRP A 73 13.14 9.99 11.97
CA TRP A 73 11.72 10.36 11.88
C TRP A 73 10.96 9.94 13.15
N ALA A 74 11.10 8.69 13.60
CA ALA A 74 10.43 8.19 14.80
C ALA A 74 10.84 8.98 16.05
N ASP A 75 12.13 9.30 16.19
CA ASP A 75 12.65 10.13 17.28
C ASP A 75 12.04 11.56 17.24
N SER A 76 11.94 12.16 16.05
CA SER A 76 11.33 13.49 15.88
C SER A 76 9.86 13.53 16.24
N VAL A 77 9.10 12.48 15.87
CA VAL A 77 7.68 12.34 16.23
C VAL A 77 7.55 12.16 17.74
N SER A 78 8.37 11.31 18.35
CA SER A 78 8.36 11.11 19.80
C SER A 78 8.65 12.38 20.57
N ALA A 79 9.60 13.19 20.10
CA ALA A 79 9.91 14.51 20.66
C ALA A 79 8.74 15.49 20.54
N ALA A 80 8.10 15.55 19.37
CA ALA A 80 6.95 16.42 19.11
C ALA A 80 5.72 16.04 19.95
N LEU A 81 5.53 14.76 20.24
CA LEU A 81 4.44 14.28 21.11
C LEU A 81 4.67 14.67 22.58
N GLY A 82 5.94 14.84 22.99
CA GLY A 82 6.30 15.22 24.35
C GLY A 82 6.33 14.06 25.34
N ASN A 83 6.78 14.36 26.55
CA ASN A 83 7.02 13.37 27.59
C ASN A 83 5.73 12.63 28.00
N GLY A 84 5.80 11.29 27.97
CA GLY A 84 4.72 10.41 28.42
C GLY A 84 3.63 10.11 27.39
N ARG A 85 3.58 10.83 26.27
CA ARG A 85 2.61 10.56 25.20
C ARG A 85 3.10 9.48 24.25
N GLY A 86 2.16 8.70 23.75
CA GLY A 86 2.39 7.69 22.72
C GLY A 86 1.79 8.09 21.36
N LEU A 87 1.97 7.23 20.38
CA LEU A 87 1.38 7.34 19.05
C LEU A 87 0.08 6.52 18.98
N ASP A 88 -1.03 7.17 18.66
CA ASP A 88 -2.34 6.51 18.59
C ASP A 88 -2.52 5.69 17.31
N LEU A 89 -1.94 6.16 16.19
CA LEU A 89 -2.15 5.56 14.87
C LEU A 89 -0.87 5.60 14.04
N LEU A 90 -0.46 4.44 13.49
CA LEU A 90 0.57 4.32 12.46
C LEU A 90 -0.07 3.81 11.17
N ILE A 91 0.02 4.59 10.09
CA ILE A 91 -0.40 4.19 8.74
C ILE A 91 0.84 3.83 7.91
N SER A 92 1.08 2.55 7.71
CA SER A 92 2.10 2.05 6.78
C SER A 92 1.52 2.01 5.37
N ASN A 93 1.75 3.10 4.61
CA ASN A 93 1.14 3.33 3.30
C ASN A 93 2.15 3.37 2.16
N ALA A 94 3.38 3.85 2.38
CA ALA A 94 4.39 3.93 1.32
C ALA A 94 4.58 2.60 0.61
N GLY A 95 4.72 2.67 -0.71
CA GLY A 95 4.94 1.49 -1.54
C GLY A 95 5.20 1.87 -2.99
N ILE A 96 5.84 0.98 -3.71
CA ILE A 96 6.09 1.09 -5.14
C ILE A 96 5.53 -0.12 -5.88
N LEU A 97 5.44 0.00 -7.19
CA LEU A 97 4.91 -1.00 -8.09
C LEU A 97 5.86 -1.19 -9.28
N THR A 98 6.26 -2.42 -9.55
CA THR A 98 7.12 -2.80 -10.67
C THR A 98 6.38 -3.81 -11.56
N PRO A 99 5.58 -3.34 -12.54
CA PRO A 99 4.84 -4.22 -13.43
C PRO A 99 5.75 -4.77 -14.54
N GLY A 100 5.48 -5.99 -14.99
CA GLY A 100 6.16 -6.61 -16.12
C GLY A 100 6.19 -8.12 -16.05
N PRO A 101 6.50 -8.80 -17.18
CA PRO A 101 6.76 -10.24 -17.15
C PRO A 101 7.96 -10.56 -16.25
N LEU A 102 7.82 -11.54 -15.36
CA LEU A 102 8.88 -11.87 -14.39
C LEU A 102 10.22 -12.20 -15.04
N GLU A 103 10.19 -12.86 -16.18
CA GLU A 103 11.39 -13.18 -16.96
C GLU A 103 12.11 -11.94 -17.53
N VAL A 104 11.34 -10.85 -17.78
CA VAL A 104 11.87 -9.62 -18.37
C VAL A 104 12.37 -8.64 -17.31
N LEU A 105 11.78 -8.69 -16.14
CA LEU A 105 12.12 -7.75 -15.06
C LEU A 105 13.53 -8.02 -14.50
N PRO A 106 14.38 -6.99 -14.37
CA PRO A 106 15.64 -7.10 -13.66
C PRO A 106 15.40 -7.54 -12.20
N LEU A 107 16.22 -8.47 -11.70
CA LEU A 107 16.11 -8.94 -10.32
C LEU A 107 16.25 -7.79 -9.30
N ASP A 108 17.05 -6.77 -9.62
CA ASP A 108 17.21 -5.59 -8.75
C ASP A 108 15.94 -4.75 -8.66
N ALA A 109 15.08 -4.77 -9.70
CA ALA A 109 13.77 -4.13 -9.63
C ALA A 109 12.84 -4.85 -8.62
N LEU A 110 12.88 -6.19 -8.60
CA LEU A 110 12.17 -6.99 -7.61
C LEU A 110 12.70 -6.72 -6.19
N ARG A 111 14.04 -6.73 -6.02
CA ARG A 111 14.68 -6.43 -4.73
C ARG A 111 14.24 -5.08 -4.21
N ARG A 112 14.34 -4.03 -5.05
CA ARG A 112 13.94 -2.68 -4.69
C ARG A 112 12.47 -2.60 -4.24
N GLU A 113 11.57 -3.35 -4.89
CA GLU A 113 10.17 -3.36 -4.46
C GLU A 113 10.00 -4.01 -3.09
N PHE A 114 10.72 -5.08 -2.79
CA PHE A 114 10.74 -5.70 -1.46
C PHE A 114 11.42 -4.80 -0.43
N ASP A 115 12.49 -4.10 -0.78
CA ASP A 115 13.17 -3.15 0.11
C ASP A 115 12.20 -2.06 0.59
N VAL A 116 11.38 -1.52 -0.31
CA VAL A 116 10.38 -0.51 0.05
C VAL A 116 9.16 -1.14 0.74
N ASN A 117 8.50 -2.09 0.05
CA ASN A 117 7.16 -2.56 0.45
C ASN A 117 7.19 -3.50 1.66
N VAL A 118 8.32 -4.16 1.93
CA VAL A 118 8.46 -5.14 3.02
C VAL A 118 9.46 -4.64 4.05
N PHE A 119 10.74 -4.55 3.72
CA PHE A 119 11.78 -4.25 4.72
C PHE A 119 11.65 -2.83 5.27
N GLY A 120 11.36 -1.85 4.42
CA GLY A 120 11.09 -0.48 4.85
C GLY A 120 9.84 -0.38 5.74
N ALA A 121 8.76 -1.08 5.37
CA ALA A 121 7.55 -1.12 6.20
C ALA A 121 7.81 -1.75 7.58
N VAL A 122 8.58 -2.85 7.65
CA VAL A 122 9.00 -3.49 8.91
C VAL A 122 9.87 -2.54 9.74
N SER A 123 10.85 -1.87 9.12
CA SER A 123 11.71 -0.88 9.78
C SER A 123 10.87 0.22 10.43
N VAL A 124 9.89 0.76 9.71
CA VAL A 124 8.97 1.78 10.23
C VAL A 124 8.14 1.25 11.40
N VAL A 125 7.49 0.09 11.25
CA VAL A 125 6.70 -0.48 12.35
C VAL A 125 7.56 -0.62 13.60
N ASN A 126 8.74 -1.23 13.48
CA ASN A 126 9.62 -1.48 14.61
C ASN A 126 10.10 -0.18 15.29
N ALA A 127 10.43 0.86 14.52
CA ALA A 127 10.84 2.15 15.06
C ALA A 127 9.74 2.85 15.88
N PHE A 128 8.47 2.65 15.51
CA PHE A 128 7.33 3.25 16.20
C PHE A 128 6.75 2.38 17.34
N LEU A 129 7.14 1.11 17.50
CA LEU A 129 6.63 0.24 18.57
C LEU A 129 6.73 0.86 19.97
N PRO A 130 7.83 1.55 20.37
CA PRO A 130 7.89 2.18 21.68
C PRO A 130 6.79 3.22 21.91
N ALA A 131 6.50 4.05 20.91
CA ALA A 131 5.45 5.06 20.96
C ALA A 131 4.04 4.44 20.90
N LEU A 132 3.85 3.41 20.08
CA LEU A 132 2.58 2.67 19.96
C LEU A 132 2.24 1.94 21.27
N ARG A 133 3.23 1.34 21.95
CA ARG A 133 2.99 0.69 23.27
C ARG A 133 2.51 1.68 24.32
N LYS A 134 3.05 2.89 24.34
CA LYS A 134 2.62 3.93 25.31
C LYS A 134 1.16 4.32 25.14
N ALA A 135 0.67 4.43 23.90
CA ALA A 135 -0.72 4.79 23.61
C ALA A 135 -1.66 3.58 23.54
N ARG A 136 -1.15 2.35 23.51
CA ARG A 136 -1.90 1.17 23.04
C ARG A 136 -2.54 1.45 21.69
N GLY A 137 -1.71 1.96 20.77
CA GLY A 137 -2.14 2.49 19.49
C GLY A 137 -2.52 1.40 18.48
N ARG A 138 -2.70 1.82 17.25
CA ARG A 138 -3.09 0.93 16.15
C ARG A 138 -2.17 1.09 14.97
N ILE A 139 -1.86 -0.02 14.28
CA ILE A 139 -1.16 -0.06 13.01
C ILE A 139 -2.17 -0.37 11.90
N VAL A 140 -2.17 0.43 10.84
CA VAL A 140 -2.91 0.14 9.60
C VAL A 140 -1.89 -0.11 8.50
N GLN A 141 -1.85 -1.33 8.01
CA GLN A 141 -1.04 -1.71 6.85
C GLN A 141 -1.87 -1.55 5.58
N VAL A 142 -1.53 -0.57 4.75
CA VAL A 142 -2.15 -0.42 3.44
C VAL A 142 -1.60 -1.50 2.50
N SER A 143 -2.50 -2.37 2.07
CA SER A 143 -2.26 -3.47 1.15
C SER A 143 -3.11 -3.30 -0.11
N THR A 144 -3.26 -4.35 -0.88
CA THR A 144 -4.09 -4.39 -2.09
C THR A 144 -4.75 -5.77 -2.21
N TRP A 145 -5.89 -5.86 -2.88
CA TRP A 145 -6.51 -7.15 -3.16
C TRP A 145 -5.59 -8.07 -3.98
N THR A 146 -4.64 -7.50 -4.76
CA THR A 146 -3.68 -8.31 -5.52
C THR A 146 -2.67 -9.08 -4.65
N ALA A 147 -2.59 -8.79 -3.36
CA ALA A 147 -1.90 -9.64 -2.39
C ALA A 147 -2.56 -11.01 -2.21
N ARG A 148 -3.86 -11.10 -2.46
CA ARG A 148 -4.68 -12.30 -2.31
C ARG A 148 -5.03 -12.96 -3.64
N LEU A 149 -5.19 -12.16 -4.69
CA LEU A 149 -5.40 -12.60 -6.06
C LEU A 149 -4.34 -11.95 -6.96
N PRO A 150 -3.08 -12.44 -6.94
CA PRO A 150 -2.01 -11.85 -7.73
C PRO A 150 -2.30 -11.97 -9.22
N LEU A 151 -2.04 -10.90 -9.97
CA LEU A 151 -2.26 -10.85 -11.41
C LEU A 151 -0.98 -11.17 -12.18
N PRO A 152 -1.06 -11.80 -13.37
CA PRO A 152 0.05 -11.85 -14.32
C PRO A 152 0.63 -10.46 -14.55
N PHE A 153 1.91 -10.37 -14.80
CA PHE A 153 2.65 -9.11 -15.02
C PHE A 153 2.63 -8.10 -13.86
N ASN A 154 2.05 -8.47 -12.72
CA ASN A 154 2.06 -7.68 -11.48
C ASN A 154 2.66 -8.47 -10.30
N GLY A 155 3.53 -9.44 -10.62
CA GLY A 155 4.09 -10.39 -9.66
C GLY A 155 4.80 -9.75 -8.46
N PRO A 156 5.77 -8.82 -8.66
CA PRO A 156 6.48 -8.20 -7.54
C PRO A 156 5.57 -7.49 -6.56
N SER A 157 4.56 -6.77 -7.06
CA SER A 157 3.59 -6.07 -6.20
C SER A 157 2.73 -7.04 -5.39
N GLY A 158 2.12 -8.03 -6.05
CA GLY A 158 1.33 -9.04 -5.35
C GLY A 158 2.16 -9.77 -4.29
N ALA A 159 3.38 -10.20 -4.63
CA ALA A 159 4.26 -10.93 -3.74
C ALA A 159 4.71 -10.09 -2.52
N SER A 160 5.18 -8.85 -2.75
CA SER A 160 5.64 -7.97 -1.67
C SER A 160 4.49 -7.60 -0.70
N LYS A 161 3.29 -7.33 -1.24
CA LYS A 161 2.12 -7.02 -0.42
C LYS A 161 1.60 -8.26 0.33
N ALA A 162 1.63 -9.45 -0.29
CA ALA A 162 1.31 -10.70 0.40
C ALA A 162 2.29 -10.99 1.55
N ALA A 163 3.59 -10.81 1.32
CA ALA A 163 4.60 -10.94 2.38
C ALA A 163 4.30 -9.99 3.55
N MET A 164 3.97 -8.73 3.26
CA MET A 164 3.65 -7.75 4.31
C MET A 164 2.34 -8.06 5.03
N GLU A 165 1.32 -8.64 4.37
CA GLU A 165 0.10 -9.10 5.03
C GLU A 165 0.34 -10.25 6.00
N VAL A 166 1.23 -11.18 5.64
CA VAL A 166 1.67 -12.26 6.55
C VAL A 166 2.37 -11.65 7.76
N LEU A 167 3.32 -10.75 7.58
CA LEU A 167 4.01 -10.06 8.67
C LEU A 167 3.03 -9.24 9.54
N ALA A 168 2.07 -8.54 8.94
CA ALA A 168 1.03 -7.82 9.69
C ALA A 168 0.17 -8.77 10.54
N THR A 169 -0.08 -9.98 10.08
CA THR A 169 -0.79 -11.01 10.85
C THR A 169 0.03 -11.51 12.03
N VAL A 170 1.35 -11.67 11.83
CA VAL A 170 2.29 -12.02 12.92
C VAL A 170 2.37 -10.89 13.94
N TYR A 171 2.55 -9.65 13.50
CA TYR A 171 2.53 -8.47 14.40
C TYR A 171 1.24 -8.40 15.21
N ARG A 172 0.08 -8.68 14.62
CA ARG A 172 -1.21 -8.70 15.35
C ARG A 172 -1.19 -9.68 16.52
N ALA A 173 -0.61 -10.86 16.33
CA ALA A 173 -0.49 -11.86 17.37
C ALA A 173 0.52 -11.45 18.44
N GLU A 174 1.72 -11.04 18.05
CA GLU A 174 2.81 -10.67 18.95
C GLU A 174 2.51 -9.40 19.77
N LEU A 175 1.82 -8.44 19.19
CA LEU A 175 1.54 -7.14 19.81
C LEU A 175 0.25 -7.11 20.63
N LYS A 176 -0.53 -8.19 20.63
CA LYS A 176 -1.81 -8.27 21.36
C LYS A 176 -1.67 -8.00 22.84
N ASN A 177 -0.63 -8.53 23.48
CA ASN A 177 -0.41 -8.32 24.93
C ASN A 177 -0.04 -6.87 25.27
N PHE A 178 0.36 -6.08 24.29
CA PHE A 178 0.63 -4.63 24.47
C PHE A 178 -0.59 -3.78 24.17
N GLY A 179 -1.73 -4.39 23.80
CA GLY A 179 -2.96 -3.68 23.45
C GLY A 179 -2.86 -2.94 22.11
N ILE A 180 -1.95 -3.34 21.21
CA ILE A 180 -1.78 -2.76 19.89
C ILE A 180 -2.59 -3.56 18.88
N ASP A 181 -3.53 -2.90 18.19
CA ASP A 181 -4.26 -3.48 17.08
C ASP A 181 -3.46 -3.39 15.77
N VAL A 182 -3.61 -4.38 14.89
CA VAL A 182 -3.05 -4.36 13.54
C VAL A 182 -4.15 -4.67 12.53
N VAL A 183 -4.42 -3.73 11.64
CA VAL A 183 -5.48 -3.78 10.62
C VAL A 183 -4.83 -3.78 9.24
N ILE A 184 -5.29 -4.65 8.34
CA ILE A 184 -4.91 -4.64 6.93
C ILE A 184 -6.02 -3.90 6.16
N ALA A 185 -5.66 -2.81 5.48
CA ALA A 185 -6.53 -2.09 4.56
C ALA A 185 -6.24 -2.58 3.13
N ALA A 186 -7.05 -3.50 2.62
CA ALA A 186 -6.89 -4.08 1.29
C ALA A 186 -7.48 -3.15 0.24
N ALA A 187 -6.63 -2.38 -0.42
CA ALA A 187 -7.05 -1.39 -1.40
C ALA A 187 -7.43 -2.03 -2.74
N GLY A 188 -8.49 -1.48 -3.33
CA GLY A 188 -8.89 -1.69 -4.71
C GLY A 188 -8.13 -0.81 -5.69
N ASN A 189 -8.63 -0.77 -6.92
CA ASN A 189 -8.14 0.15 -7.92
C ASN A 189 -8.51 1.59 -7.56
N MET A 190 -7.61 2.53 -7.80
CA MET A 190 -7.78 3.92 -7.39
C MET A 190 -7.36 4.90 -8.47
N ARG A 191 -8.15 5.96 -8.64
CA ARG A 191 -7.79 7.14 -9.42
C ARG A 191 -6.95 8.09 -8.57
N THR A 192 -5.65 7.84 -8.54
CA THR A 192 -4.66 8.69 -7.86
C THR A 192 -3.63 9.16 -8.89
N GLY A 193 -2.61 9.90 -8.48
CA GLY A 193 -1.42 10.10 -9.34
C GLY A 193 -0.64 8.81 -9.64
N GLY A 194 -1.01 7.68 -9.03
CA GLY A 194 -0.45 6.35 -9.25
C GLY A 194 -0.68 5.79 -10.66
N PRO A 195 -1.89 5.85 -11.25
CA PRO A 195 -2.15 5.38 -12.61
C PRO A 195 -1.18 5.93 -13.67
N ALA A 196 -0.91 7.23 -13.67
CA ALA A 196 0.05 7.82 -14.59
C ALA A 196 1.47 7.28 -14.39
N LYS A 197 1.90 7.06 -13.14
CA LYS A 197 3.19 6.43 -12.81
C LYS A 197 3.22 4.97 -13.25
N THR A 198 2.12 4.25 -13.08
CA THR A 198 1.98 2.85 -13.50
C THR A 198 2.01 2.75 -15.03
N ALA A 199 1.26 3.56 -15.75
CA ALA A 199 1.28 3.61 -17.21
C ALA A 199 2.68 3.90 -17.75
N ALA A 200 3.40 4.88 -17.17
CA ALA A 200 4.77 5.17 -17.53
C ALA A 200 5.74 4.00 -17.22
N ALA A 201 5.50 3.24 -16.14
CA ALA A 201 6.31 2.06 -15.83
C ALA A 201 6.06 0.93 -16.84
N LEU A 202 4.81 0.67 -17.20
CA LEU A 202 4.42 -0.30 -18.22
C LEU A 202 5.04 0.03 -19.58
N SER A 203 4.98 1.29 -20.02
CA SER A 203 5.59 1.76 -21.28
C SER A 203 7.11 1.51 -21.26
N ARG A 204 7.80 1.89 -20.18
CA ARG A 204 9.25 1.65 -20.05
C ARG A 204 9.63 0.18 -20.16
N VAL A 205 8.82 -0.73 -19.59
CA VAL A 205 9.08 -2.17 -19.71
C VAL A 205 8.88 -2.63 -21.13
N ALA A 206 7.78 -2.23 -21.80
CA ALA A 206 7.51 -2.57 -23.20
C ALA A 206 8.63 -2.09 -24.15
N GLU A 207 9.13 -0.86 -23.93
CA GLU A 207 10.20 -0.26 -24.74
C GLU A 207 11.55 -1.00 -24.57
N ARG A 208 11.84 -1.51 -23.38
CA ARG A 208 13.09 -2.21 -23.05
C ARG A 208 13.12 -3.68 -23.46
N MET A 209 12.00 -4.27 -23.85
CA MET A 209 11.96 -5.65 -24.32
C MET A 209 12.83 -5.84 -25.54
N THR A 210 13.64 -6.90 -25.55
CA THR A 210 14.34 -7.36 -26.76
C THR A 210 13.33 -7.80 -27.82
N PRO A 211 13.73 -7.93 -29.11
CA PRO A 211 12.85 -8.47 -30.14
C PRO A 211 12.26 -9.84 -29.78
N GLU A 212 13.06 -10.72 -29.17
CA GLU A 212 12.65 -12.06 -28.72
C GLU A 212 11.62 -11.96 -27.58
N GLN A 213 11.88 -11.13 -26.57
CA GLN A 213 10.96 -10.92 -25.45
C GLN A 213 9.65 -10.30 -25.92
N ARG A 214 9.73 -9.36 -26.88
CA ARG A 214 8.55 -8.75 -27.49
C ARG A 214 7.72 -9.76 -28.27
N LYS A 215 8.36 -10.70 -28.94
CA LYS A 215 7.68 -11.80 -29.64
C LYS A 215 6.95 -12.72 -28.66
N LEU A 216 7.54 -12.96 -27.47
CA LEU A 216 6.97 -13.84 -26.44
C LEU A 216 5.87 -13.16 -25.65
N TYR A 217 6.08 -11.91 -25.21
CA TYR A 217 5.25 -11.24 -24.22
C TYR A 217 4.48 -10.02 -24.75
N GLY A 218 4.87 -9.44 -25.90
CA GLY A 218 4.37 -8.14 -26.33
C GLY A 218 2.86 -8.06 -26.45
N GLN A 219 2.22 -9.08 -27.02
CA GLN A 219 0.76 -9.12 -27.18
C GLN A 219 0.04 -9.23 -25.82
N THR A 220 0.41 -10.21 -25.01
CA THR A 220 -0.23 -10.46 -23.71
C THR A 220 0.05 -9.35 -22.72
N PHE A 221 1.27 -8.79 -22.73
CA PHE A 221 1.61 -7.65 -21.90
C PHE A 221 0.86 -6.37 -22.34
N GLY A 222 0.63 -6.18 -23.63
CA GLY A 222 -0.21 -5.10 -24.16
C GLY A 222 -1.66 -5.23 -23.70
N ALA A 223 -2.25 -6.43 -23.78
CA ALA A 223 -3.59 -6.70 -23.26
C ALA A 223 -3.71 -6.40 -21.77
N PHE A 224 -2.74 -6.88 -20.96
CA PHE A 224 -2.67 -6.56 -19.54
C PHE A 224 -2.57 -5.05 -19.26
N THR A 225 -1.76 -4.33 -20.02
CA THR A 225 -1.62 -2.87 -19.89
C THR A 225 -2.96 -2.17 -20.09
N THR A 226 -3.71 -2.57 -21.12
CA THR A 226 -5.04 -2.02 -21.39
C THR A 226 -6.02 -2.34 -20.26
N ALA A 227 -6.07 -3.59 -19.81
CA ALA A 227 -6.94 -4.03 -18.73
C ALA A 227 -6.63 -3.29 -17.42
N LEU A 228 -5.35 -3.19 -17.04
CA LEU A 228 -4.93 -2.50 -15.81
C LEU A 228 -5.27 -1.03 -15.83
N ASN A 229 -5.02 -0.34 -16.94
CA ASN A 229 -5.38 1.08 -17.10
C ASN A 229 -6.89 1.27 -16.97
N GLY A 230 -7.70 0.44 -17.62
CA GLY A 230 -9.16 0.48 -17.50
C GLY A 230 -9.67 0.24 -16.07
N MET A 231 -9.09 -0.71 -15.36
CA MET A 231 -9.41 -0.95 -13.95
C MET A 231 -9.06 0.26 -13.08
N GLN A 232 -7.91 0.89 -13.30
CA GLN A 232 -7.49 2.06 -12.54
C GLN A 232 -8.36 3.29 -12.84
N ASP A 233 -8.76 3.50 -14.10
CA ASP A 233 -9.62 4.61 -14.51
C ASP A 233 -11.03 4.49 -13.91
N SER A 234 -11.54 3.29 -13.73
CA SER A 234 -12.82 3.00 -13.07
C SER A 234 -12.74 2.91 -11.56
N GLY A 235 -11.53 2.99 -10.99
CA GLY A 235 -11.27 2.84 -9.56
C GLY A 235 -11.85 3.95 -8.70
N LEU A 236 -11.79 3.74 -7.38
CA LEU A 236 -12.24 4.70 -6.39
C LEU A 236 -11.37 5.97 -6.44
N ASP A 237 -11.96 7.15 -6.25
CA ASP A 237 -11.16 8.36 -6.10
C ASP A 237 -10.35 8.34 -4.80
N SER A 238 -9.21 9.05 -4.81
CA SER A 238 -8.24 9.00 -3.71
C SER A 238 -8.81 9.49 -2.37
N ALA A 239 -9.66 10.50 -2.38
CA ALA A 239 -10.27 11.06 -1.16
C ALA A 239 -11.26 10.06 -0.55
N SER A 240 -12.09 9.42 -1.37
CA SER A 240 -13.01 8.36 -0.92
C SER A 240 -12.24 7.13 -0.39
N ALA A 241 -11.14 6.76 -1.06
CA ALA A 241 -10.27 5.67 -0.58
C ALA A 241 -9.63 6.02 0.77
N ALA A 242 -9.14 7.24 0.93
CA ALA A 242 -8.58 7.73 2.19
C ALA A 242 -9.60 7.69 3.32
N GLN A 243 -10.84 8.12 3.05
CA GLN A 243 -11.93 8.05 4.03
C GLN A 243 -12.18 6.60 4.48
N ARG A 244 -12.17 5.62 3.56
CA ARG A 244 -12.32 4.20 3.91
C ARG A 244 -11.16 3.68 4.76
N VAL A 245 -9.93 4.08 4.47
CA VAL A 245 -8.78 3.71 5.31
C VAL A 245 -8.92 4.29 6.72
N ILE A 246 -9.36 5.55 6.84
CA ILE A 246 -9.59 6.20 8.14
C ILE A 246 -10.72 5.51 8.90
N GLU A 247 -11.82 5.15 8.24
CA GLU A 247 -12.92 4.39 8.85
C GLU A 247 -12.45 3.04 9.41
N LEU A 248 -11.60 2.31 8.67
CA LEU A 248 -10.98 1.06 9.14
C LEU A 248 -10.03 1.32 10.32
N ALA A 249 -9.27 2.42 10.27
CA ALA A 249 -8.37 2.82 11.34
C ALA A 249 -9.10 3.15 12.65
N GLU A 250 -10.32 3.67 12.58
CA GLU A 250 -11.09 4.08 13.74
C GLU A 250 -12.15 3.04 14.18
N ARG A 251 -12.43 2.03 13.38
CA ARG A 251 -13.46 1.02 13.68
C ARG A 251 -13.18 0.28 15.00
N VAL A 252 -14.23 0.12 15.81
CA VAL A 252 -14.20 -0.64 17.07
C VAL A 252 -15.32 -1.69 17.02
N PRO A 253 -15.01 -2.97 17.25
CA PRO A 253 -13.67 -3.55 17.40
C PRO A 253 -12.84 -3.43 16.11
N ALA A 254 -11.50 -3.46 16.25
CA ALA A 254 -10.60 -3.39 15.11
C ALA A 254 -10.76 -4.62 14.20
N PRO A 255 -11.02 -4.47 12.89
CA PRO A 255 -11.05 -5.61 11.98
C PRO A 255 -9.65 -6.13 11.71
N SER A 256 -9.51 -7.40 11.40
CA SER A 256 -8.20 -7.95 10.97
C SER A 256 -7.82 -7.50 9.56
N ILE A 257 -8.82 -7.39 8.68
CA ILE A 257 -8.71 -6.91 7.30
C ILE A 257 -10.02 -6.21 6.93
N GLY A 258 -9.93 -5.17 6.12
CA GLY A 258 -11.09 -4.50 5.53
C GLY A 258 -10.81 -4.04 4.11
N PRO A 259 -11.83 -4.10 3.21
CA PRO A 259 -11.71 -3.62 1.85
C PRO A 259 -11.72 -2.09 1.79
N VAL A 260 -10.95 -1.54 0.84
CA VAL A 260 -10.96 -0.13 0.46
C VAL A 260 -11.37 -0.04 -1.02
N GLY A 261 -12.66 -0.05 -1.25
CA GLY A 261 -13.29 -0.09 -2.56
C GLY A 261 -14.18 -1.32 -2.75
N ALA A 262 -15.19 -1.20 -3.61
CA ALA A 262 -16.15 -2.28 -3.87
C ALA A 262 -15.49 -3.45 -4.60
N ASP A 263 -14.56 -3.18 -5.50
CA ASP A 263 -13.77 -4.19 -6.21
C ASP A 263 -12.89 -5.02 -5.24
N ALA A 264 -12.30 -4.36 -4.24
CA ALA A 264 -11.55 -5.08 -3.21
C ALA A 264 -12.46 -5.96 -2.36
N ASP A 265 -13.66 -5.49 -2.03
CA ASP A 265 -14.64 -6.29 -1.26
C ASP A 265 -15.06 -7.55 -2.03
N GLU A 266 -15.42 -7.38 -3.30
CA GLU A 266 -15.78 -8.47 -4.21
C GLU A 266 -14.65 -9.51 -4.33
N ILE A 267 -13.42 -9.06 -4.62
CA ILE A 267 -12.28 -9.98 -4.76
C ILE A 267 -11.96 -10.70 -3.45
N LEU A 268 -12.02 -10.02 -2.31
CA LEU A 268 -11.79 -10.66 -1.01
C LEU A 268 -12.85 -11.72 -0.71
N GLN A 269 -14.09 -11.54 -1.17
CA GLN A 269 -15.13 -12.55 -1.06
C GLN A 269 -14.86 -13.72 -2.01
N LEU A 270 -14.59 -13.46 -3.29
CA LEU A 270 -14.32 -14.49 -4.30
C LEU A 270 -13.13 -15.40 -3.91
N VAL A 271 -12.06 -14.82 -3.35
CA VAL A 271 -10.90 -15.60 -2.88
C VAL A 271 -11.24 -16.57 -1.75
N ARG A 272 -12.30 -16.32 -0.98
CA ARG A 272 -12.76 -17.24 0.09
C ARG A 272 -13.69 -18.34 -0.42
N GLU A 273 -14.39 -18.10 -1.51
CA GLU A 273 -15.47 -18.95 -2.00
C GLU A 273 -15.06 -19.84 -3.17
N LYS A 274 -14.08 -19.39 -3.98
CA LYS A 274 -13.67 -20.06 -5.21
C LYS A 274 -12.52 -21.03 -5.00
N SER A 275 -12.50 -22.08 -5.80
CA SER A 275 -11.38 -23.01 -5.93
C SER A 275 -10.18 -22.36 -6.64
N ASP A 276 -8.99 -22.93 -6.47
CA ASP A 276 -7.77 -22.43 -7.11
C ASP A 276 -7.90 -22.36 -8.65
N ALA A 277 -8.55 -23.37 -9.27
CA ALA A 277 -8.76 -23.37 -10.73
C ALA A 277 -9.67 -22.23 -11.19
N GLU A 278 -10.73 -21.91 -10.42
CA GLU A 278 -11.61 -20.76 -10.71
C GLU A 278 -10.88 -19.44 -10.50
N LEU A 279 -10.01 -19.35 -9.48
CA LEU A 279 -9.19 -18.18 -9.23
C LEU A 279 -8.13 -18.00 -10.32
N ASP A 280 -7.56 -19.08 -10.88
CA ASP A 280 -6.65 -19.00 -12.02
C ASP A 280 -7.36 -18.45 -13.26
N ALA A 281 -8.57 -18.91 -13.56
CA ALA A 281 -9.38 -18.37 -14.65
C ALA A 281 -9.72 -16.88 -14.44
N LEU A 282 -10.08 -16.50 -13.21
CA LEU A 282 -10.36 -15.11 -12.85
C LEU A 282 -9.14 -14.21 -13.00
N ARG A 283 -7.94 -14.66 -12.60
CA ARG A 283 -6.67 -13.92 -12.80
C ARG A 283 -6.45 -13.58 -14.26
N LEU A 284 -6.64 -14.55 -15.15
CA LEU A 284 -6.48 -14.35 -16.59
C LEU A 284 -7.54 -13.38 -17.13
N GLN A 285 -8.79 -13.53 -16.71
CA GLN A 285 -9.87 -12.63 -17.12
C GLN A 285 -9.59 -11.18 -16.71
N LEU A 286 -9.25 -10.93 -15.44
CA LEU A 286 -8.94 -9.60 -14.93
C LEU A 286 -7.70 -8.98 -15.58
N ALA A 287 -6.73 -9.82 -15.97
CA ALA A 287 -5.55 -9.39 -16.70
C ALA A 287 -5.80 -9.15 -18.20
N GLY A 288 -7.02 -9.30 -18.70
CA GLY A 288 -7.32 -9.19 -20.12
C GLY A 288 -6.75 -10.33 -20.97
N LEU A 289 -6.49 -11.49 -20.33
CA LEU A 289 -5.82 -12.67 -20.92
C LEU A 289 -6.81 -13.85 -21.03
N GLY A 290 -7.97 -13.65 -21.65
CA GLY A 290 -8.92 -14.73 -21.92
C GLY A 290 -8.32 -15.83 -22.83
N GLU A 291 -9.02 -16.97 -22.98
CA GLU A 291 -8.53 -18.15 -23.72
C GLU A 291 -8.02 -17.83 -25.14
N ALA A 292 -8.58 -16.80 -25.80
CA ALA A 292 -8.13 -16.35 -27.11
C ALA A 292 -6.76 -15.67 -27.12
N SER A 293 -6.20 -15.31 -25.95
CA SER A 293 -4.90 -14.64 -25.84
C SER A 293 -3.70 -15.59 -25.85
N PHE A 294 -3.94 -16.89 -25.71
CA PHE A 294 -2.91 -17.91 -25.69
C PHE A 294 -3.04 -18.79 -26.94
N ALA A 295 -2.11 -18.65 -27.90
CA ALA A 295 -1.93 -19.67 -28.92
C ALA A 295 -1.48 -20.97 -28.18
N THR A 296 -2.33 -21.97 -28.13
CA THR A 296 -2.01 -23.27 -27.50
C THR A 296 -0.80 -23.85 -28.23
N PRO A 297 0.36 -24.00 -27.59
CA PRO A 297 1.47 -24.70 -28.21
C PRO A 297 1.02 -26.16 -28.48
N PRO A 298 1.47 -26.79 -29.57
CA PRO A 298 1.12 -28.16 -29.85
C PRO A 298 1.57 -29.04 -28.66
N ARG A 299 0.64 -29.83 -28.12
CA ARG A 299 0.97 -30.81 -27.07
C ARG A 299 2.08 -31.71 -27.59
N ARG A 300 3.19 -31.83 -26.87
CA ARG A 300 4.21 -32.84 -27.19
C ARG A 300 3.47 -34.17 -27.14
N SER A 301 3.49 -34.90 -28.27
CA SER A 301 3.06 -36.29 -28.31
C SER A 301 3.94 -37.07 -27.31
N GLN A 302 3.32 -37.67 -26.33
CA GLN A 302 4.01 -38.62 -25.45
C GLN A 302 4.48 -39.76 -26.37
N SER A 303 5.75 -39.81 -26.65
CA SER A 303 6.45 -40.97 -27.26
C SER A 303 7.01 -41.83 -26.16
#